data_ad4027dab7a6cadc280f4df4fdf4cbae
#
_entry.id   ad4027dab7a6cadc280f4df4fdf4cbae
#
_cell.length_a   1.000
_cell.length_b   1.000
_cell.length_c   1.000
_cell.angle_alpha   90.00
_cell.angle_beta   90.00
_cell.angle_gamma   90.00
#
_symmetry.space_group_name_H-M   'P 1'
#
loop_
_entity.id
_entity.type
_entity.pdbx_description
1 polymer ?
#
loop_
_entity_poly.entity_id
_entity_poly.type
_entity_poly.pdbx_seq_one_letter_code
_entity_poly.pdbx_strand_id
1 'polypeptide(L)'
;MTKNYLLIYSEQLATEIELLCQNTKAPYNTLFQICKSSSSVYANIREANYGQSKADMLSKFEISLKEGSKTEGWLQLLYNTNVIDELIFKNT
;
A
#
# COMPACT_ATOMS: atom_id res chain seq x y z
N MET A 1 -25.99 -0.58 -4.61
CA MET A 1 -24.83 -0.14 -3.83
C MET A 1 -23.75 0.38 -4.76
N THR A 2 -23.21 1.54 -4.47
CA THR A 2 -22.18 2.15 -5.30
C THR A 2 -20.86 1.39 -5.16
N LYS A 3 -20.17 1.14 -6.26
CA LYS A 3 -18.85 0.54 -6.23
C LYS A 3 -17.87 1.48 -5.51
N ASN A 4 -17.05 0.90 -4.65
CA ASN A 4 -16.02 1.65 -3.96
C ASN A 4 -14.69 1.41 -4.67
N TYR A 5 -14.36 2.27 -5.62
CA TYR A 5 -13.13 2.12 -6.41
C TYR A 5 -11.88 2.25 -5.56
N LEU A 6 -11.92 3.11 -4.54
CA LEU A 6 -10.77 3.30 -3.66
C LEU A 6 -10.46 2.01 -2.89
N LEU A 7 -11.49 1.33 -2.41
CA LEU A 7 -11.33 0.05 -1.73
C LEU A 7 -10.77 -1.02 -2.67
N ILE A 8 -11.32 -1.08 -3.89
CA ILE A 8 -10.87 -2.04 -4.90
C ILE A 8 -9.40 -1.82 -5.24
N TYR A 9 -9.00 -0.57 -5.50
CA TYR A 9 -7.62 -0.27 -5.88
C TYR A 9 -6.64 -0.49 -4.74
N SER A 10 -7.02 -0.17 -3.50
CA SER A 10 -6.15 -0.42 -2.35
C SER A 10 -5.97 -1.90 -2.08
N GLU A 11 -7.01 -2.71 -2.32
CA GLU A 11 -6.90 -4.17 -2.22
C GLU A 11 -5.97 -4.72 -3.29
N GLN A 12 -6.07 -4.23 -4.52
CA GLN A 12 -5.17 -4.61 -5.60
C GLN A 12 -3.72 -4.24 -5.28
N LEU A 13 -3.50 -3.03 -4.78
CA LEU A 13 -2.17 -2.60 -4.39
C LEU A 13 -1.59 -3.53 -3.33
N ALA A 14 -2.33 -3.79 -2.28
CA ALA A 14 -1.87 -4.67 -1.19
C ALA A 14 -1.55 -6.06 -1.71
N THR A 15 -2.38 -6.60 -2.60
CA THR A 15 -2.18 -7.91 -3.21
C THR A 15 -0.90 -7.94 -4.05
N GLU A 16 -0.73 -6.95 -4.91
CA GLU A 16 0.46 -6.87 -5.78
C GLU A 16 1.75 -6.73 -4.97
N ILE A 17 1.71 -5.93 -3.91
CA ILE A 17 2.87 -5.78 -3.03
C ILE A 17 3.20 -7.08 -2.31
N GLU A 18 2.19 -7.81 -1.82
CA GLU A 18 2.41 -9.11 -1.21
C GLU A 18 3.10 -10.08 -2.19
N LEU A 19 2.60 -10.12 -3.43
CA LEU A 19 3.19 -10.98 -4.44
C LEU A 19 4.61 -10.55 -4.78
N LEU A 20 4.87 -9.26 -4.86
CA LEU A 20 6.21 -8.72 -5.10
C LEU A 20 7.16 -9.18 -3.99
N CYS A 21 6.74 -9.06 -2.73
CA CYS A 21 7.56 -9.45 -1.58
C CYS A 21 7.85 -10.94 -1.56
N GLN A 22 6.89 -11.77 -1.98
CA GLN A 22 7.08 -13.22 -2.05
C GLN A 22 8.07 -13.63 -3.13
N ASN A 23 8.24 -12.82 -4.16
CA ASN A 23 9.05 -13.14 -5.33
C ASN A 23 10.33 -12.33 -5.44
N THR A 24 10.65 -11.51 -4.43
CA THR A 24 11.79 -10.62 -4.46
C THR A 24 12.75 -10.95 -3.31
N LYS A 25 14.03 -11.05 -3.64
CA LYS A 25 15.08 -11.20 -2.62
C LYS A 25 15.55 -9.81 -2.21
N ALA A 26 15.29 -9.46 -0.96
CA ALA A 26 15.68 -8.18 -0.38
C ALA A 26 15.78 -8.35 1.13
N PRO A 27 16.42 -7.40 1.85
CA PRO A 27 16.47 -7.48 3.30
C PRO A 27 15.06 -7.60 3.89
N TYR A 28 14.92 -8.48 4.86
CA TYR A 28 13.62 -8.75 5.48
C TYR A 28 12.93 -7.47 5.97
N ASN A 29 13.70 -6.57 6.60
CA ASN A 29 13.11 -5.35 7.13
C ASN A 29 12.46 -4.49 6.04
N THR A 30 13.11 -4.38 4.88
CA THR A 30 12.56 -3.60 3.76
C THR A 30 11.26 -4.21 3.27
N LEU A 31 11.25 -5.52 3.03
CA LEU A 31 10.04 -6.23 2.60
C LEU A 31 8.93 -6.12 3.64
N PHE A 32 9.27 -6.25 4.90
CA PHE A 32 8.31 -6.11 6.00
C PHE A 32 7.67 -4.72 6.00
N GLN A 33 8.47 -3.66 5.84
CA GLN A 33 7.95 -2.30 5.84
C GLN A 33 7.03 -2.02 4.65
N ILE A 34 7.36 -2.54 3.47
CA ILE A 34 6.52 -2.38 2.29
C ILE A 34 5.17 -3.08 2.50
N CYS A 35 5.18 -4.32 2.95
CA CYS A 35 3.96 -5.07 3.20
C CYS A 35 3.12 -4.42 4.29
N LYS A 36 3.76 -3.97 5.36
CA LYS A 36 3.08 -3.30 6.47
C LYS A 36 2.38 -2.03 6.00
N SER A 37 3.10 -1.17 5.27
CA SER A 37 2.53 0.11 4.82
C SER A 37 1.43 -0.09 3.78
N SER A 38 1.61 -0.99 2.80
CA SER A 38 0.60 -1.22 1.78
C SER A 38 -0.67 -1.86 2.35
N SER A 39 -0.53 -2.82 3.27
CA SER A 39 -1.70 -3.41 3.91
C SER A 39 -2.41 -2.40 4.82
N SER A 40 -1.67 -1.46 5.41
CA SER A 40 -2.25 -0.39 6.21
C SER A 40 -3.07 0.58 5.35
N VAL A 41 -2.64 0.86 4.11
CA VAL A 41 -3.44 1.64 3.16
C VAL A 41 -4.81 0.98 2.98
N TYR A 42 -4.81 -0.29 2.65
CA TYR A 42 -6.03 -1.05 2.42
C TYR A 42 -6.89 -1.11 3.68
N ALA A 43 -6.30 -1.46 4.82
CA ALA A 43 -7.04 -1.61 6.07
C ALA A 43 -7.73 -0.31 6.50
N ASN A 44 -7.03 0.83 6.38
CA ASN A 44 -7.61 2.12 6.76
C ASN A 44 -8.69 2.58 5.80
N ILE A 45 -8.55 2.30 4.51
CA ILE A 45 -9.61 2.61 3.55
C ILE A 45 -10.84 1.76 3.84
N ARG A 46 -10.64 0.48 4.14
CA ARG A 46 -11.74 -0.42 4.50
C ARG A 46 -12.45 0.08 5.76
N GLU A 47 -11.70 0.46 6.78
CA GLU A 47 -12.27 1.00 8.01
C GLU A 47 -13.02 2.32 7.78
N ALA A 48 -12.53 3.15 6.86
CA ALA A 48 -13.18 4.42 6.53
C ALA A 48 -14.61 4.22 6.03
N ASN A 49 -14.88 3.13 5.32
CA ASN A 49 -16.22 2.82 4.82
C ASN A 49 -17.21 2.49 5.93
N TYR A 50 -16.72 2.16 7.11
CA TYR A 50 -17.51 1.83 8.27
C TYR A 50 -17.30 2.85 9.38
N GLY A 51 -16.79 4.04 9.04
CA GLY A 51 -16.57 5.11 9.98
C GLY A 51 -17.87 5.56 10.62
N GLN A 52 -17.83 5.84 11.92
CA GLN A 52 -19.02 6.23 12.69
C GLN A 52 -19.38 7.69 12.47
N SER A 53 -18.45 8.49 11.97
CA SER A 53 -18.67 9.90 11.71
C SER A 53 -17.81 10.32 10.51
N LYS A 54 -18.15 11.49 9.97
CA LYS A 54 -17.37 12.06 8.87
C LYS A 54 -15.93 12.35 9.31
N ALA A 55 -15.75 12.81 10.55
CA ALA A 55 -14.41 13.07 11.10
C ALA A 55 -13.59 11.79 11.20
N ASP A 56 -14.20 10.69 11.64
CA ASP A 56 -13.53 9.40 11.72
C ASP A 56 -13.13 8.88 10.33
N MET A 57 -14.04 8.99 9.37
CA MET A 57 -13.79 8.62 7.99
C MET A 57 -12.61 9.39 7.41
N LEU A 58 -12.58 10.72 7.59
CA LEU A 58 -11.50 11.57 7.09
C LEU A 58 -10.17 11.21 7.75
N SER A 59 -10.19 10.93 9.06
CA SER A 59 -9.00 10.53 9.79
C SER A 59 -8.40 9.25 9.19
N LYS A 60 -9.23 8.26 8.87
CA LYS A 60 -8.79 7.01 8.28
C LYS A 60 -8.20 7.22 6.88
N PHE A 61 -8.80 8.09 6.07
CA PHE A 61 -8.26 8.41 4.76
C PHE A 61 -6.90 9.12 4.86
N GLU A 62 -6.73 10.01 5.85
CA GLU A 62 -5.45 10.68 6.07
C GLU A 62 -4.35 9.69 6.43
N ILE A 63 -4.66 8.72 7.30
CA ILE A 63 -3.70 7.66 7.65
C ILE A 63 -3.34 6.86 6.41
N SER A 64 -4.33 6.48 5.58
CA SER A 64 -4.07 5.76 4.35
C SER A 64 -3.14 6.53 3.41
N LEU A 65 -3.32 7.82 3.30
CA LEU A 65 -2.48 8.67 2.45
C LEU A 65 -1.02 8.66 2.92
N LYS A 66 -0.81 8.78 4.23
CA LYS A 66 0.53 8.71 4.82
C LYS A 66 1.18 7.36 4.58
N GLU A 67 0.42 6.28 4.76
CA GLU A 67 0.93 4.93 4.55
C GLU A 67 1.25 4.67 3.07
N GLY A 68 0.45 5.23 2.16
CA GLY A 68 0.73 5.16 0.73
C GLY A 68 2.04 5.83 0.38
N SER A 69 2.33 6.97 0.99
CA SER A 69 3.61 7.66 0.81
C SER A 69 4.78 6.81 1.28
N LYS A 70 4.63 6.12 2.41
CA LYS A 70 5.65 5.19 2.91
C LYS A 70 5.88 4.03 1.95
N THR A 71 4.82 3.45 1.42
CA THR A 71 4.91 2.37 0.44
C THR A 71 5.72 2.81 -0.77
N GLU A 72 5.41 3.99 -1.29
CA GLU A 72 6.11 4.57 -2.43
C GLU A 72 7.60 4.76 -2.13
N GLY A 73 7.92 5.27 -0.94
CA GLY A 73 9.30 5.46 -0.51
C GLY A 73 10.09 4.16 -0.43
N TRP A 74 9.49 3.11 0.13
CA TRP A 74 10.15 1.80 0.22
C TRP A 74 10.33 1.17 -1.16
N LEU A 75 9.38 1.33 -2.07
CA LEU A 75 9.53 0.86 -3.45
C LEU A 75 10.65 1.59 -4.15
N GLN A 76 10.79 2.90 -3.91
CA GLN A 76 11.88 3.68 -4.47
C GLN A 76 13.23 3.15 -4.00
N LEU A 77 13.35 2.75 -2.73
CA LEU A 77 14.58 2.16 -2.21
C LEU A 77 14.90 0.84 -2.90
N LEU A 78 13.90 -0.01 -3.12
CA LEU A 78 14.10 -1.26 -3.85
C LEU A 78 14.58 -1.00 -5.27
N TYR A 79 13.99 -0.03 -5.94
CA TYR A 79 14.39 0.35 -7.29
C TYR A 79 15.83 0.88 -7.31
N ASN A 80 16.16 1.76 -6.37
CA ASN A 80 17.48 2.36 -6.28
C ASN A 80 18.59 1.35 -6.02
N THR A 81 18.26 0.24 -5.36
CA THR A 81 19.21 -0.84 -5.09
C THR A 81 19.20 -1.93 -6.15
N ASN A 82 18.46 -1.71 -7.24
CA ASN A 82 18.35 -2.66 -8.37
C ASN A 82 17.74 -4.00 -7.98
N VAL A 83 16.91 -4.03 -6.95
CA VAL A 83 16.20 -5.24 -6.52
C VAL A 83 15.01 -5.52 -7.43
N ILE A 84 14.34 -4.46 -7.90
CA ILE A 84 13.25 -4.57 -8.88
C ILE A 84 13.65 -3.78 -10.13
N ASP A 85 13.17 -4.21 -11.30
CA ASP A 85 13.46 -3.50 -12.52
C ASP A 85 12.50 -2.32 -12.73
N GLU A 86 12.85 -1.46 -13.69
CA GLU A 86 12.10 -0.23 -13.95
C GLU A 86 10.66 -0.51 -14.36
N LEU A 87 10.43 -1.57 -15.13
CA LEU A 87 9.09 -1.92 -15.59
C LEU A 87 8.18 -2.30 -14.42
N ILE A 88 8.68 -3.11 -13.51
CA ILE A 88 7.94 -3.51 -12.30
C ILE A 88 7.63 -2.28 -11.45
N PHE A 89 8.62 -1.42 -11.25
CA PHE A 89 8.44 -0.20 -10.45
C PHE A 89 7.34 0.70 -11.02
N LYS A 90 7.36 0.93 -12.33
CA LYS A 90 6.38 1.80 -12.98
C LYS A 90 4.96 1.23 -12.96
N ASN A 91 4.82 -0.08 -12.88
CA ASN A 91 3.52 -0.73 -12.86
C ASN A 91 2.96 -0.92 -11.45
N THR A 92 3.71 -0.59 -10.43
CA THR A 92 3.29 -0.66 -9.04
C THR A 92 2.93 0.72 -8.54
#